data_9a889ee22011d1f0c84b0cab5b0af7b0
#
_entry.id   9a889ee22011d1f0c84b0cab5b0af7b0
#
_cell.length_a   1.000
_cell.length_b   1.000
_cell.length_c   1.000
_cell.angle_alpha   90.00
_cell.angle_beta   90.00
_cell.angle_gamma   90.00
#
_symmetry.space_group_name_H-M   'P 1'
#
loop_
_entity.id
_entity.type
_entity.pdbx_description
1 polymer ?
#
loop_
_entity_poly.entity_id
_entity_poly.type
_entity_poly.pdbx_seq_one_letter_code
_entity_poly.pdbx_strand_id
1 'polypeptide(L)'
;MYAAVRRYEGVTDPAEVGRLVNEGFIPLVRRIPGFVAFYWINPGDGVVLSTSVFRDQAGADESITRASDFVRDNLASLLPNAPQVMAGEVEAHA
;
A
#
# COMPACT_ATOMS: atom_id res chain seq x y z
N MET A 1 15.49 -7.92 -3.34
CA MET A 1 14.31 -7.21 -2.81
C MET A 1 13.10 -7.44 -3.71
N TYR A 2 11.94 -7.41 -3.13
CA TYR A 2 10.66 -7.61 -3.83
C TYR A 2 9.72 -6.46 -3.47
N ALA A 3 9.00 -5.91 -4.46
CA ALA A 3 8.12 -4.77 -4.24
C ALA A 3 6.70 -5.08 -4.68
N ALA A 4 5.73 -4.48 -3.98
CA ALA A 4 4.32 -4.52 -4.34
C ALA A 4 3.82 -3.10 -4.54
N VAL A 5 3.12 -2.87 -5.64
CA VAL A 5 2.54 -1.57 -5.98
C VAL A 5 1.02 -1.73 -6.04
N ARG A 6 0.30 -0.80 -5.41
CA ARG A 6 -1.17 -0.75 -5.43
C ARG A 6 -1.59 0.61 -5.93
N ARG A 7 -2.56 0.62 -6.86
CA ARG A 7 -3.10 1.86 -7.42
C ARG A 7 -4.61 1.88 -7.25
N TYR A 8 -5.10 2.95 -6.63
CA TYR A 8 -6.53 3.18 -6.41
C TYR A 8 -7.01 4.36 -7.23
N GLU A 9 -8.20 4.24 -7.82
CA GLU A 9 -8.90 5.32 -8.53
C GLU A 9 -10.22 5.64 -7.85
N GLY A 10 -10.78 6.82 -8.15
CA GLY A 10 -12.04 7.24 -7.58
C GLY A 10 -11.98 7.47 -6.08
N VAL A 11 -10.84 7.89 -5.59
CA VAL A 11 -10.60 8.11 -4.16
C VAL A 11 -11.36 9.34 -3.71
N THR A 12 -12.14 9.18 -2.63
CA THR A 12 -12.79 10.30 -1.96
C THR A 12 -11.97 10.70 -0.75
N ASP A 13 -11.78 12.01 -0.56
CA ASP A 13 -11.01 12.56 0.56
C ASP A 13 -9.59 11.96 0.69
N PRO A 14 -8.71 12.21 -0.29
CA PRO A 14 -7.35 11.64 -0.26
C PRO A 14 -6.54 12.03 0.99
N ALA A 15 -6.78 13.21 1.55
CA ALA A 15 -6.08 13.66 2.76
C ALA A 15 -6.43 12.77 3.96
N GLU A 16 -7.71 12.41 4.11
CA GLU A 16 -8.16 11.53 5.19
C GLU A 16 -7.62 10.11 5.00
N VAL A 17 -7.59 9.62 3.75
CA VAL A 17 -7.00 8.31 3.46
C VAL A 17 -5.53 8.29 3.87
N GLY A 18 -4.77 9.31 3.49
CA GLY A 18 -3.35 9.43 3.87
C GLY A 18 -3.15 9.44 5.38
N ARG A 19 -4.01 10.17 6.10
CA ARG A 19 -3.95 10.21 7.56
C ARG A 19 -4.18 8.84 8.18
N LEU A 20 -5.21 8.12 7.72
CA LEU A 20 -5.55 6.80 8.24
C LEU A 20 -4.45 5.77 7.90
N VAL A 21 -3.85 5.87 6.73
CA VAL A 21 -2.72 5.01 6.35
C VAL A 21 -1.52 5.27 7.27
N ASN A 22 -1.19 6.54 7.52
CA ASN A 22 -0.09 6.89 8.42
C ASN A 22 -0.32 6.38 9.84
N GLU A 23 -1.52 6.54 10.37
CA GLU A 23 -1.83 6.18 11.74
C GLU A 23 -2.06 4.69 11.94
N GLY A 24 -2.67 4.00 10.97
CA GLY A 24 -3.11 2.63 11.12
C GLY A 24 -2.30 1.60 10.34
N PHE A 25 -1.97 1.87 9.07
CA PHE A 25 -1.30 0.89 8.23
C PHE A 25 0.23 0.88 8.39
N ILE A 26 0.85 2.04 8.49
CA ILE A 26 2.32 2.12 8.67
C ILE A 26 2.79 1.28 9.85
N PRO A 27 2.17 1.34 11.04
CA PRO A 27 2.58 0.48 12.15
C PRO A 27 2.45 -1.01 11.86
N LEU A 28 1.48 -1.41 11.05
CA LEU A 28 1.28 -2.81 10.65
C LEU A 28 2.36 -3.28 9.67
N VAL A 29 2.56 -2.53 8.58
CA VAL A 29 3.47 -2.94 7.52
C VAL A 29 4.91 -3.01 7.99
N ARG A 30 5.30 -2.13 8.90
CA ARG A 30 6.65 -2.10 9.48
C ARG A 30 7.00 -3.37 10.26
N ARG A 31 6.01 -4.10 10.75
CA ARG A 31 6.21 -5.33 11.54
C ARG A 31 6.32 -6.58 10.69
N ILE A 32 6.03 -6.50 9.41
CA ILE A 32 6.14 -7.66 8.52
C ILE A 32 7.62 -8.01 8.36
N PRO A 33 8.01 -9.29 8.57
CA PRO A 33 9.39 -9.71 8.41
C PRO A 33 9.94 -9.35 7.02
N GLY A 34 11.14 -8.81 7.00
CA GLY A 34 11.79 -8.40 5.76
C GLY A 34 11.41 -7.01 5.25
N PHE A 35 10.65 -6.25 6.02
CA PHE A 35 10.25 -4.90 5.64
C PHE A 35 11.49 -4.01 5.36
N VAL A 36 11.45 -3.28 4.23
CA VAL A 36 12.51 -2.34 3.84
C VAL A 36 11.95 -0.92 3.79
N ALA A 37 10.85 -0.69 3.05
CA ALA A 37 10.30 0.65 2.86
C ALA A 37 8.83 0.59 2.47
N PHE A 38 8.12 1.66 2.77
CA PHE A 38 6.74 1.87 2.33
C PHE A 38 6.54 3.34 1.96
N TYR A 39 5.87 3.58 0.84
CA TYR A 39 5.55 4.93 0.38
C TYR A 39 4.07 5.01 0.02
N TRP A 40 3.41 6.06 0.46
CA TRP A 40 2.05 6.43 0.05
C TRP A 40 2.13 7.70 -0.78
N ILE A 41 1.63 7.65 -2.01
CA ILE A 41 1.83 8.72 -2.99
C ILE A 41 0.47 9.22 -3.47
N ASN A 42 0.29 10.53 -3.46
CA ASN A 42 -0.92 11.16 -3.97
C ASN A 42 -0.59 12.03 -5.19
N PRO A 43 -0.76 11.49 -6.43
CA PRO A 43 -0.52 12.28 -7.64
C PRO A 43 -1.65 13.26 -7.98
N GLY A 44 -2.79 13.19 -7.27
CA GLY A 44 -3.95 14.02 -7.56
C GLY A 44 -5.01 13.29 -8.40
N ASP A 45 -6.07 14.02 -8.74
CA ASP A 45 -7.17 13.55 -9.60
C ASP A 45 -7.89 12.30 -9.08
N GLY A 46 -7.94 12.12 -7.76
CA GLY A 46 -8.62 10.97 -7.15
C GLY A 46 -7.85 9.67 -7.29
N VAL A 47 -6.56 9.73 -7.56
CA VAL A 47 -5.66 8.58 -7.63
C VAL A 47 -4.73 8.58 -6.44
N VAL A 48 -4.50 7.42 -5.83
CA VAL A 48 -3.44 7.23 -4.83
C VAL A 48 -2.71 5.93 -5.11
N LEU A 49 -1.43 5.90 -4.76
CA LEU A 49 -0.54 4.76 -4.99
C LEU A 49 0.17 4.40 -3.70
N SER A 50 0.47 3.11 -3.53
CA SER A 50 1.40 2.69 -2.51
C SER A 50 2.48 1.80 -3.11
N THR A 51 3.69 1.88 -2.55
CA THR A 51 4.79 0.99 -2.88
C THR A 51 5.35 0.43 -1.59
N SER A 52 5.36 -0.89 -1.47
CA SER A 52 5.93 -1.61 -0.33
C SER A 52 7.14 -2.40 -0.83
N VAL A 53 8.25 -2.32 -0.10
CA VAL A 53 9.48 -3.03 -0.46
C VAL A 53 9.87 -3.96 0.67
N PHE A 54 10.19 -5.21 0.33
CA PHE A 54 10.58 -6.26 1.26
C PHE A 54 11.85 -6.96 0.76
N ARG A 55 12.55 -7.65 1.65
CA ARG A 55 13.74 -8.43 1.29
C ARG A 55 13.41 -9.60 0.39
N ASP A 56 12.20 -10.18 0.54
CA ASP A 56 11.77 -11.34 -0.22
C ASP A 56 10.30 -11.26 -0.61
N GLN A 57 9.88 -12.19 -1.45
CA GLN A 57 8.51 -12.26 -1.94
C GLN A 57 7.50 -12.54 -0.83
N ALA A 58 7.86 -13.35 0.16
CA ALA A 58 6.94 -13.70 1.24
C ALA A 58 6.48 -12.46 2.00
N GLY A 59 7.38 -11.50 2.27
CA GLY A 59 7.03 -10.23 2.90
C GLY A 59 6.09 -9.40 2.04
N ALA A 60 6.37 -9.31 0.74
CA ALA A 60 5.51 -8.58 -0.19
C ALA A 60 4.12 -9.18 -0.27
N ASP A 61 4.00 -10.50 -0.35
CA ASP A 61 2.71 -11.20 -0.38
C ASP A 61 1.93 -10.96 0.92
N GLU A 62 2.59 -11.00 2.06
CA GLU A 62 1.97 -10.69 3.35
C GLU A 62 1.45 -9.25 3.37
N SER A 63 2.20 -8.30 2.83
CA SER A 63 1.79 -6.90 2.79
C SER A 63 0.54 -6.69 1.94
N ILE A 64 0.40 -7.44 0.84
CA ILE A 64 -0.78 -7.38 -0.02
C ILE A 64 -2.02 -7.84 0.75
N THR A 65 -1.92 -8.94 1.48
CA THR A 65 -3.02 -9.44 2.31
C THR A 65 -3.39 -8.46 3.41
N ARG A 66 -2.40 -7.92 4.13
CA ARG A 66 -2.63 -6.94 5.20
C ARG A 66 -3.26 -5.65 4.67
N ALA A 67 -2.83 -5.19 3.50
CA ALA A 67 -3.40 -4.01 2.88
C ALA A 67 -4.87 -4.22 2.49
N SER A 68 -5.19 -5.38 1.92
CA SER A 68 -6.59 -5.72 1.58
C SER A 68 -7.49 -5.73 2.80
N ASP A 69 -7.03 -6.32 3.89
CA ASP A 69 -7.78 -6.37 5.15
C ASP A 69 -7.95 -4.97 5.74
N PHE A 70 -6.90 -4.16 5.74
CA PHE A 70 -6.94 -2.81 6.28
C PHE A 70 -7.92 -1.92 5.52
N VAL A 71 -7.90 -1.98 4.20
CA VAL A 71 -8.82 -1.22 3.34
C VAL A 71 -10.26 -1.64 3.59
N ARG A 72 -10.53 -2.94 3.62
CA ARG A 72 -11.88 -3.46 3.88
C ARG A 72 -12.40 -2.98 5.24
N ASP A 73 -11.57 -2.99 6.27
CA ASP A 73 -11.99 -2.73 7.64
C ASP A 73 -12.02 -1.23 7.98
N ASN A 74 -11.25 -0.39 7.28
CA ASN A 74 -11.06 1.00 7.68
C ASN A 74 -11.30 2.03 6.57
N LEU A 75 -11.18 1.67 5.30
CA LEU A 75 -11.15 2.61 4.19
C LEU A 75 -12.18 2.32 3.10
N ALA A 76 -13.09 1.38 3.31
CA ALA A 76 -14.01 0.92 2.25
C ALA A 76 -14.82 2.06 1.62
N SER A 77 -15.30 3.02 2.43
CA SER A 77 -16.09 4.15 1.93
C SER A 77 -15.26 5.19 1.20
N LEU A 78 -13.95 5.27 1.48
CA LEU A 78 -13.03 6.24 0.89
C LEU A 78 -12.32 5.68 -0.34
N LEU A 79 -12.20 4.36 -0.44
CA LEU A 79 -11.58 3.64 -1.55
C LEU A 79 -12.61 2.66 -2.12
N PRO A 80 -13.62 3.17 -2.86
CA PRO A 80 -14.76 2.34 -3.28
C PRO A 80 -14.43 1.33 -4.38
N ASN A 81 -13.34 1.53 -5.11
CA ASN A 81 -12.94 0.68 -6.21
C ASN A 81 -11.79 -0.23 -5.81
N ALA A 82 -11.80 -1.47 -6.32
CA ALA A 82 -10.70 -2.40 -6.10
C ALA A 82 -9.42 -1.85 -6.72
N PRO A 83 -8.25 -2.02 -6.06
CA PRO A 83 -6.99 -1.52 -6.59
C PRO A 83 -6.46 -2.40 -7.71
N GLN A 84 -5.64 -1.79 -8.57
CA GLN A 84 -4.70 -2.51 -9.41
C GLN A 84 -3.48 -2.88 -8.57
N VAL A 85 -3.13 -4.16 -8.51
CA VAL A 85 -1.99 -4.64 -7.72
C VAL A 85 -0.98 -5.28 -8.65
N MET A 86 0.28 -4.87 -8.53
CA MET A 86 1.40 -5.43 -9.27
C MET A 86 2.53 -5.68 -8.31
N ALA A 87 3.25 -6.79 -8.47
CA ALA A 87 4.38 -7.12 -7.62
C ALA A 87 5.46 -7.80 -8.44
N GLY A 88 6.71 -7.61 -8.06
CA GLY A 88 7.84 -8.20 -8.75
C GLY A 88 9.17 -7.95 -8.06
N GLU A 89 10.21 -8.58 -8.59
CA GLU A 89 11.57 -8.35 -8.16
C GLU A 89 12.00 -6.91 -8.42
N VAL A 90 12.70 -6.32 -7.46
CA VAL A 90 13.37 -5.04 -7.66
C VAL A 90 14.67 -5.32 -8.40
N GLU A 91 14.76 -4.87 -9.64
CA GLU A 91 15.92 -5.14 -10.49
C GLU A 91 16.95 -4.01 -10.47
N ALA A 92 16.54 -2.82 -10.03
CA ALA A 92 17.44 -1.68 -9.87
C ALA A 92 16.93 -0.77 -8.74
N HIS A 93 17.85 -0.26 -7.96
CA HIS A 93 17.55 0.72 -6.90
C HIS A 93 18.77 1.55 -6.58
N ALA A 94 18.55 2.65 -5.94
CA ALA A 94 19.63 3.52 -5.49
C ALA A 94 19.58 3.72 -3.98
#